data_9232ab48e1e22fb3d2d1b349b9b73375
#
_entry.id   9232ab48e1e22fb3d2d1b349b9b73375
#
_cell.length_a   1.000
_cell.length_b   1.000
_cell.length_c   1.000
_cell.angle_alpha   90.00
_cell.angle_beta   90.00
_cell.angle_gamma   90.00
#
_symmetry.space_group_name_H-M   'P 1'
#
loop_
_entity.id
_entity.type
_entity.pdbx_description
1 polymer ?
#
loop_
_entity_poly.entity_id
_entity_poly.type
_entity_poly.pdbx_seq_one_letter_code
_entity_poly.pdbx_strand_id
1 'polypeptide(L)'
;MTVAAVIARDGRYLLVEEDTADGLRLNTPAGHLEPGESPQDGAVREALEETGRVFTPEALLGVYLAASNDAQGAPTTWLRFAFCGSAGAVDPARPLDTGIVRTVWLTPAEIEASRPRHRSPLVWRCVQDHLRGQRFDLAAVVTDASAQHRIA
;
A
#
# COMPACT_ATOMS: atom_id res chain seq x y z
N MET A 1 2.85 9.38 -8.12
CA MET A 1 2.89 9.20 -6.64
C MET A 1 1.92 8.10 -6.25
N THR A 2 2.33 7.23 -5.33
CA THR A 2 1.51 6.14 -4.82
C THR A 2 1.37 6.24 -3.30
N VAL A 3 0.31 5.64 -2.78
CA VAL A 3 0.04 5.50 -1.34
C VAL A 3 -0.11 4.03 -1.00
N ALA A 4 0.26 3.64 0.21
CA ALA A 4 0.23 2.25 0.64
C ALA A 4 -0.17 2.12 2.12
N ALA A 5 -0.87 1.03 2.43
CA ALA A 5 -1.23 0.64 3.77
C ALA A 5 -0.42 -0.58 4.22
N VAL A 6 0.27 -0.47 5.33
CA VAL A 6 0.99 -1.57 5.99
C VAL A 6 0.19 -1.98 7.23
N ILE A 7 -0.41 -3.14 7.16
CA ILE A 7 -1.38 -3.61 8.15
C ILE A 7 -0.84 -4.89 8.77
N ALA A 8 -0.57 -4.85 10.07
CA ALA A 8 -0.10 -6.00 10.84
C ALA A 8 -1.16 -6.45 11.86
N ARG A 9 -1.31 -7.75 12.02
CA ARG A 9 -2.18 -8.38 13.02
C ARG A 9 -1.64 -9.75 13.39
N ASP A 10 -1.51 -10.00 14.68
CA ASP A 10 -1.07 -11.30 15.22
C ASP A 10 0.22 -11.83 14.57
N GLY A 11 1.20 -10.95 14.39
CA GLY A 11 2.50 -11.29 13.80
C GLY A 11 2.49 -11.54 12.30
N ARG A 12 1.41 -11.19 11.61
CA ARG A 12 1.25 -11.33 10.17
C ARG A 12 0.91 -9.98 9.53
N TYR A 13 1.23 -9.87 8.25
CA TYR A 13 0.94 -8.68 7.43
C TYR A 13 -0.08 -9.02 6.36
N LEU A 14 -1.01 -8.09 6.13
CA LEU A 14 -1.99 -8.19 5.06
C LEU A 14 -1.35 -7.77 3.75
N LEU A 15 -1.30 -8.69 2.81
CA LEU A 15 -0.87 -8.45 1.43
C LEU A 15 -2.01 -8.77 0.46
N VAL A 16 -1.90 -8.22 -0.73
CA VAL A 16 -2.75 -8.56 -1.88
C VAL A 16 -1.95 -9.34 -2.90
N GLU A 17 -2.60 -10.28 -3.57
CA GLU A 17 -2.05 -10.97 -4.73
C GLU A 17 -2.70 -10.38 -5.98
N GLU A 18 -1.87 -9.77 -6.83
CA GLU A 18 -2.29 -9.07 -8.04
C GLU A 18 -1.98 -9.92 -9.27
N ASP A 19 -2.93 -9.97 -10.21
CA ASP A 19 -2.67 -10.48 -11.56
C ASP A 19 -2.07 -9.36 -12.41
N THR A 20 -0.85 -9.58 -12.87
CA THR A 20 -0.07 -8.60 -13.63
C THR A 20 0.43 -9.19 -14.94
N ALA A 21 0.91 -8.34 -15.84
CA ALA A 21 1.53 -8.78 -17.09
C ALA A 21 2.71 -9.75 -16.88
N ASP A 22 3.37 -9.66 -15.71
CA ASP A 22 4.49 -10.53 -15.31
C ASP A 22 4.06 -11.70 -14.42
N GLY A 23 2.76 -12.02 -14.39
CA GLY A 23 2.15 -13.04 -13.55
C GLY A 23 1.66 -12.52 -12.21
N LEU A 24 1.38 -13.44 -11.28
CA LEU A 24 0.90 -13.09 -9.95
C LEU A 24 2.00 -12.46 -9.11
N ARG A 25 1.71 -11.30 -8.53
CA ARG A 25 2.63 -10.54 -7.68
C ARG A 25 2.00 -10.24 -6.33
N LEU A 26 2.83 -10.18 -5.30
CA LEU A 26 2.44 -9.75 -3.97
C LEU A 26 2.75 -8.27 -3.77
N ASN A 27 1.82 -7.56 -3.15
CA ASN A 27 1.97 -6.15 -2.80
C ASN A 27 1.32 -5.87 -1.45
N THR A 28 1.74 -4.81 -0.78
CA THR A 28 0.89 -4.18 0.24
C THR A 28 -0.31 -3.54 -0.47
N PRO A 29 -1.48 -3.40 0.17
CA PRO A 29 -2.55 -2.60 -0.41
C PRO A 29 -2.04 -1.21 -0.80
N ALA A 30 -2.10 -0.87 -2.09
CA ALA A 30 -1.44 0.33 -2.61
C ALA A 30 -1.92 0.69 -4.02
N GLY A 31 -1.99 1.98 -4.29
CA GLY A 31 -2.29 2.49 -5.62
C GLY A 31 -1.93 3.96 -5.79
N HIS A 32 -2.40 4.56 -6.85
CA HIS A 32 -2.13 5.95 -7.16
C HIS A 32 -2.94 6.90 -6.28
N LEU A 33 -2.31 8.00 -5.87
CA LEU A 33 -3.04 9.10 -5.25
C LEU A 33 -3.94 9.76 -6.30
N GLU A 34 -5.22 9.94 -5.95
CA GLU A 34 -6.20 10.61 -6.80
C GLU A 34 -6.26 12.12 -6.53
N PRO A 35 -6.65 12.92 -7.52
CA PRO A 35 -6.89 14.36 -7.30
C PRO A 35 -7.99 14.56 -6.25
N GLY A 36 -7.75 15.46 -5.31
CA GLY A 36 -8.72 15.85 -4.29
C GLY A 36 -8.71 15.03 -3.02
N GLU A 37 -7.80 14.07 -2.87
CA GLU A 37 -7.63 13.32 -1.62
C GLU A 37 -6.29 13.63 -0.95
N SER A 38 -6.23 13.44 0.36
CA SER A 38 -4.97 13.42 1.09
C SER A 38 -4.24 12.09 0.88
N PRO A 39 -2.92 12.01 1.07
CA PRO A 39 -2.21 10.73 1.03
C PRO A 39 -2.76 9.69 2.02
N GLN A 40 -3.22 10.13 3.20
CA GLN A 40 -3.85 9.25 4.18
C GLN A 40 -5.18 8.70 3.65
N ASP A 41 -6.04 9.57 3.09
CA ASP A 41 -7.34 9.15 2.54
C ASP A 41 -7.16 8.21 1.35
N GLY A 42 -6.16 8.47 0.51
CA GLY A 42 -5.80 7.58 -0.59
C GLY A 42 -5.40 6.18 -0.10
N ALA A 43 -4.60 6.09 0.96
CA ALA A 43 -4.24 4.79 1.54
C ALA A 43 -5.46 4.07 2.14
N VAL A 44 -6.40 4.81 2.75
CA VAL A 44 -7.67 4.25 3.25
C VAL A 44 -8.52 3.73 2.09
N ARG A 45 -8.66 4.50 1.02
CA ARG A 45 -9.40 4.12 -0.18
C ARG A 45 -8.82 2.86 -0.83
N GLU A 46 -7.52 2.84 -1.09
CA GLU A 46 -6.85 1.69 -1.70
C GLU A 46 -6.99 0.41 -0.86
N ALA A 47 -6.80 0.52 0.46
CA ALA A 47 -6.99 -0.62 1.35
C ALA A 47 -8.43 -1.16 1.29
N LEU A 48 -9.43 -0.29 1.24
CA LEU A 48 -10.83 -0.69 1.13
C LEU A 48 -11.14 -1.35 -0.22
N GLU A 49 -10.66 -0.79 -1.32
CA GLU A 49 -10.87 -1.30 -2.68
C GLU A 49 -10.19 -2.65 -2.90
N GLU A 50 -8.98 -2.82 -2.38
CA GLU A 50 -8.19 -4.02 -2.61
C GLU A 50 -8.40 -5.12 -1.57
N THR A 51 -8.90 -4.79 -0.37
CA THR A 51 -9.03 -5.78 0.72
C THR A 51 -10.44 -5.91 1.30
N GLY A 52 -11.34 -5.00 0.99
CA GLY A 52 -12.66 -4.94 1.59
C GLY A 52 -12.65 -4.55 3.08
N ARG A 53 -11.53 -3.97 3.56
CA ARG A 53 -11.37 -3.58 4.97
C ARG A 53 -11.16 -2.08 5.12
N VAL A 54 -11.78 -1.50 6.13
CA VAL A 54 -11.55 -0.09 6.50
C VAL A 54 -10.20 -0.02 7.23
N PHE A 55 -9.26 0.67 6.63
CA PHE A 55 -7.95 0.94 7.21
C PHE A 55 -7.99 2.22 8.06
N THR A 56 -7.39 2.16 9.24
CA THR A 56 -7.18 3.33 10.10
C THR A 56 -5.67 3.61 10.20
N PRO A 57 -5.17 4.64 9.50
CA PRO A 57 -3.78 5.05 9.62
C PRO A 57 -3.48 5.53 11.04
N GLU A 58 -2.39 5.04 11.63
CA GLU A 58 -1.93 5.42 12.98
C GLU A 58 -0.61 6.19 12.92
N ALA A 59 0.21 5.92 11.90
CA ALA A 59 1.48 6.60 11.69
C ALA A 59 1.87 6.61 10.20
N LEU A 60 2.68 7.60 9.81
CA LEU A 60 3.46 7.52 8.60
C LEU A 60 4.62 6.54 8.82
N LEU A 61 4.67 5.49 8.02
CA LEU A 61 5.79 4.54 8.08
C LEU A 61 7.03 5.12 7.42
N GLY A 62 6.86 5.78 6.28
CA GLY A 62 7.95 6.43 5.56
C GLY A 62 7.55 6.91 4.17
N VAL A 63 8.49 7.62 3.56
CA VAL A 63 8.42 8.06 2.16
C VAL A 63 9.53 7.36 1.40
N TYR A 64 9.18 6.69 0.30
CA TYR A 64 10.08 5.78 -0.39
C TYR A 64 10.18 6.14 -1.86
N LEU A 65 11.37 5.97 -2.42
CA LEU A 65 11.61 6.02 -3.86
C LEU A 65 11.99 4.63 -4.36
N ALA A 66 11.39 4.23 -5.47
CA ALA A 66 11.77 3.04 -6.21
C ALA A 66 11.79 3.36 -7.70
N ALA A 67 12.65 2.69 -8.44
CA ALA A 67 12.69 2.79 -9.88
C ALA A 67 12.28 1.47 -10.52
N SER A 68 11.59 1.56 -11.63
CA SER A 68 11.27 0.44 -12.51
C SER A 68 11.26 0.93 -13.96
N ASN A 69 11.20 0.03 -14.89
CA ASN A 69 10.93 0.40 -16.28
C ASN A 69 9.42 0.34 -16.52
N ASP A 70 8.94 1.28 -17.33
CA ASP A 70 7.56 1.24 -17.81
C ASP A 70 7.36 0.15 -18.89
N ALA A 71 6.16 0.03 -19.44
CA ALA A 71 5.84 -0.96 -20.46
C ALA A 71 6.64 -0.77 -21.77
N GLN A 72 7.22 0.41 -21.99
CA GLN A 72 8.05 0.75 -23.14
C GLN A 72 9.55 0.62 -22.84
N GLY A 73 9.89 0.20 -21.59
CA GLY A 73 11.27 0.04 -21.13
C GLY A 73 11.95 1.34 -20.67
N ALA A 74 11.20 2.46 -20.58
CA ALA A 74 11.73 3.71 -20.08
C ALA A 74 11.79 3.72 -18.54
N PRO A 75 12.84 4.31 -17.92
CA PRO A 75 12.97 4.36 -16.47
C PRO A 75 11.88 5.26 -15.86
N THR A 76 11.16 4.73 -14.89
CA THR A 76 10.13 5.42 -14.11
C THR A 76 10.49 5.40 -12.64
N THR A 77 10.43 6.56 -12.00
CA THR A 77 10.63 6.69 -10.55
C THR A 77 9.27 6.81 -9.87
N TRP A 78 9.07 6.00 -8.85
CA TRP A 78 7.87 5.95 -8.03
C TRP A 78 8.14 6.57 -6.66
N LEU A 79 7.36 7.56 -6.30
CA LEU A 79 7.32 8.11 -4.94
C LEU A 79 6.14 7.48 -4.21
N ARG A 80 6.40 6.82 -3.08
CA ARG A 80 5.40 6.15 -2.24
C ARG A 80 5.36 6.75 -0.86
N PHE A 81 4.14 7.11 -0.42
CA PHE A 81 3.84 7.37 0.99
C PHE A 81 3.23 6.09 1.57
N ALA A 82 3.90 5.49 2.55
CA ALA A 82 3.39 4.32 3.23
C ALA A 82 2.94 4.68 4.65
N PHE A 83 1.73 4.28 4.99
CA PHE A 83 1.15 4.43 6.33
C PHE A 83 1.00 3.06 6.97
N CYS A 84 1.14 3.00 8.28
CA CYS A 84 0.84 1.79 9.05
C CYS A 84 -0.30 2.08 10.03
N GLY A 85 -1.02 1.02 10.36
CA GLY A 85 -2.19 1.10 11.24
C GLY A 85 -2.96 -0.20 11.28
N SER A 86 -4.20 -0.11 11.73
CA SER A 86 -5.11 -1.24 11.88
C SER A 86 -6.15 -1.30 10.77
N ALA A 87 -6.73 -2.47 10.56
CA ALA A 87 -7.84 -2.67 9.64
C ALA A 87 -8.98 -3.44 10.33
N GLY A 88 -10.19 -3.08 9.98
CA GLY A 88 -11.40 -3.74 10.45
C GLY A 88 -11.65 -5.10 9.81
N ALA A 89 -12.84 -5.65 10.06
CA ALA A 89 -13.30 -6.88 9.44
C ALA A 89 -13.49 -6.67 7.93
N VAL A 90 -13.37 -7.76 7.16
CA VAL A 90 -13.69 -7.73 5.73
C VAL A 90 -15.20 -7.53 5.53
N ASP A 91 -15.56 -6.70 4.57
CA ASP A 91 -16.92 -6.63 4.05
C ASP A 91 -17.08 -7.65 2.91
N PRO A 92 -17.76 -8.79 3.15
CA PRO A 92 -17.88 -9.85 2.15
C PRO A 92 -18.76 -9.47 0.96
N ALA A 93 -19.57 -8.43 1.08
CA ALA A 93 -20.44 -7.93 0.00
C ALA A 93 -19.70 -7.01 -0.97
N ARG A 94 -18.50 -6.53 -0.58
CA ARG A 94 -17.71 -5.63 -1.41
C ARG A 94 -16.81 -6.43 -2.35
N PRO A 95 -16.96 -6.28 -3.69
CA PRO A 95 -16.03 -6.89 -4.63
C PRO A 95 -14.65 -6.24 -4.47
N LEU A 96 -13.59 -7.04 -4.61
CA LEU A 96 -12.23 -6.53 -4.68
C LEU A 96 -12.00 -5.84 -6.02
N ASP A 97 -11.08 -4.90 -6.04
CA ASP A 97 -10.72 -4.16 -7.25
C ASP A 97 -10.22 -5.09 -8.37
N THR A 98 -10.41 -4.65 -9.60
CA THR A 98 -10.00 -5.42 -10.79
C THR A 98 -8.49 -5.71 -10.74
N GLY A 99 -8.11 -6.97 -10.97
CA GLY A 99 -6.72 -7.41 -10.91
C GLY A 99 -6.29 -7.96 -9.55
N ILE A 100 -7.04 -7.70 -8.49
CA ILE A 100 -6.81 -8.32 -7.18
C ILE A 100 -7.42 -9.71 -7.16
N VAL A 101 -6.59 -10.74 -7.04
CA VAL A 101 -7.02 -12.14 -7.00
C VAL A 101 -7.52 -12.50 -5.61
N ARG A 102 -6.77 -12.13 -4.57
CA ARG A 102 -7.09 -12.39 -3.16
C ARG A 102 -6.24 -11.57 -2.21
N THR A 103 -6.62 -11.56 -0.95
CA THR A 103 -5.81 -11.08 0.16
C THR A 103 -5.19 -12.27 0.90
N VAL A 104 -4.00 -12.06 1.46
CA VAL A 104 -3.29 -13.07 2.26
C VAL A 104 -2.67 -12.43 3.49
N TRP A 105 -2.66 -13.18 4.60
CA TRP A 105 -1.93 -12.82 5.80
C TRP A 105 -0.65 -13.65 5.87
N LEU A 106 0.50 -13.00 5.78
CA LEU A 106 1.80 -13.66 5.75
C LEU A 106 2.67 -13.21 6.94
N THR A 107 3.43 -14.16 7.47
CA THR A 107 4.49 -13.85 8.44
C THR A 107 5.64 -13.10 7.75
N PRO A 108 6.47 -12.36 8.51
CA PRO A 108 7.67 -11.75 7.95
C PRO A 108 8.59 -12.72 7.20
N ALA A 109 8.75 -13.94 7.72
CA ALA A 109 9.56 -14.98 7.07
C ALA A 109 8.97 -15.41 5.72
N GLU A 110 7.65 -15.57 5.63
CA GLU A 110 6.95 -15.90 4.37
C GLU A 110 7.07 -14.75 3.36
N ILE A 111 6.98 -13.50 3.82
CA ILE A 111 7.16 -12.33 2.97
C ILE A 111 8.60 -12.28 2.44
N GLU A 112 9.59 -12.45 3.30
CA GLU A 112 10.99 -12.47 2.90
C GLU A 112 11.27 -13.58 1.87
N ALA A 113 10.77 -14.78 2.10
CA ALA A 113 10.92 -15.91 1.19
C ALA A 113 10.25 -15.69 -0.17
N SER A 114 9.20 -14.85 -0.24
CA SER A 114 8.45 -14.55 -1.45
C SER A 114 8.98 -13.34 -2.25
N ARG A 115 10.11 -12.75 -1.87
CA ARG A 115 10.66 -11.53 -2.52
C ARG A 115 10.70 -11.56 -4.04
N PRO A 116 11.03 -12.68 -4.71
CA PRO A 116 10.99 -12.73 -6.18
C PRO A 116 9.60 -12.49 -6.79
N ARG A 117 8.54 -12.66 -6.00
CA ARG A 117 7.15 -12.43 -6.40
C ARG A 117 6.62 -11.05 -6.02
N HIS A 118 7.41 -10.22 -5.37
CA HIS A 118 6.96 -8.89 -4.97
C HIS A 118 6.77 -7.96 -6.16
N ARG A 119 5.72 -7.16 -6.12
CA ARG A 119 5.44 -6.12 -7.12
C ARG A 119 6.58 -5.11 -7.22
N SER A 120 7.22 -4.80 -6.10
CA SER A 120 8.41 -3.94 -6.03
C SER A 120 9.24 -4.28 -4.78
N PRO A 121 10.51 -3.83 -4.73
CA PRO A 121 11.34 -3.98 -3.52
C PRO A 121 10.74 -3.33 -2.27
N LEU A 122 9.84 -2.36 -2.45
CA LEU A 122 9.22 -1.62 -1.34
C LEU A 122 8.30 -2.49 -0.49
N VAL A 123 7.78 -3.60 -1.00
CA VAL A 123 6.95 -4.53 -0.20
C VAL A 123 7.73 -5.02 1.01
N TRP A 124 8.89 -5.60 0.80
CA TRP A 124 9.73 -6.10 1.89
C TRP A 124 10.33 -4.96 2.72
N ARG A 125 10.75 -3.89 2.08
CA ARG A 125 11.32 -2.73 2.78
C ARG A 125 10.33 -2.13 3.79
N CYS A 126 9.09 -1.94 3.42
CA CYS A 126 8.07 -1.42 4.34
C CYS A 126 7.83 -2.36 5.52
N VAL A 127 7.78 -3.67 5.30
CA VAL A 127 7.65 -4.66 6.38
C VAL A 127 8.85 -4.59 7.32
N GLN A 128 10.08 -4.52 6.80
CA GLN A 128 11.29 -4.39 7.61
C GLN A 128 11.28 -3.12 8.48
N ASP A 129 10.92 -1.99 7.89
CA ASP A 129 10.87 -0.71 8.62
C ASP A 129 9.78 -0.73 9.70
N HIS A 130 8.63 -1.36 9.42
CA HIS A 130 7.58 -1.56 10.41
C HIS A 130 8.07 -2.45 11.57
N LEU A 131 8.74 -3.56 11.27
CA LEU A 131 9.31 -4.48 12.28
C LEU A 131 10.35 -3.80 13.18
N ARG A 132 11.12 -2.87 12.63
CA ARG A 132 12.10 -2.06 13.38
C ARG A 132 11.45 -0.99 14.26
N GLY A 133 10.13 -0.85 14.20
CA GLY A 133 9.40 0.15 14.97
C GLY A 133 9.42 1.56 14.37
N GLN A 134 9.77 1.71 13.09
CA GLN A 134 9.78 3.02 12.44
C GLN A 134 8.36 3.59 12.36
N ARG A 135 8.18 4.75 12.97
CA ARG A 135 6.90 5.48 13.03
C ARG A 135 7.17 6.96 13.03
N PHE A 136 6.47 7.68 12.16
CA PHE A 136 6.46 9.14 12.15
C PHE A 136 5.05 9.64 12.38
N ASP A 137 4.91 10.79 13.00
CA ASP A 137 3.61 11.42 13.24
C ASP A 137 2.89 11.64 11.89
N LEU A 138 1.59 11.35 11.86
CA LEU A 138 0.75 11.63 10.69
C LEU A 138 0.78 13.11 10.29
N ALA A 139 0.98 14.01 11.25
CA ALA A 139 1.14 15.44 11.00
C ALA A 139 2.38 15.80 10.15
N ALA A 140 3.31 14.86 9.94
CA ALA A 140 4.41 15.06 9.00
C ALA A 140 3.94 15.16 7.54
N VAL A 141 2.72 14.69 7.23
CA VAL A 141 2.10 14.81 5.91
C VAL A 141 0.97 15.83 5.98
N VAL A 142 1.24 17.01 5.46
CA VAL A 142 0.28 18.12 5.43
C VAL A 142 -0.37 18.18 4.05
N THR A 143 -1.69 18.20 4.02
CA THR A 143 -2.46 18.41 2.79
C THR A 143 -3.15 19.76 2.88
N ASP A 144 -2.72 20.69 2.04
CA ASP A 144 -3.34 22.01 1.97
C ASP A 144 -4.76 21.92 1.38
N ALA A 145 -5.65 22.79 1.82
CA ALA A 145 -7.05 22.81 1.38
C ALA A 145 -7.18 22.93 -0.15
N SER A 146 -6.23 23.60 -0.83
CA SER A 146 -6.21 23.71 -2.29
C SER A 146 -6.04 22.36 -2.99
N ALA A 147 -5.35 21.41 -2.36
CA ALA A 147 -5.16 20.05 -2.90
C ALA A 147 -6.38 19.14 -2.70
N GLN A 148 -7.32 19.52 -1.81
CA GLN A 148 -8.54 18.77 -1.52
C GLN A 148 -9.74 19.18 -2.38
N HIS A 149 -9.58 20.20 -3.21
CA HIS A 149 -10.63 20.63 -4.13
C HIS A 149 -10.53 19.83 -5.43
N ARG A 150 -11.54 19.04 -5.74
CA ARG A 150 -11.67 18.47 -7.08
C ARG A 150 -11.74 19.64 -8.07
N ILE A 151 -10.79 19.69 -8.98
CA ILE A 151 -10.88 20.59 -10.14
C ILE A 151 -12.10 20.10 -10.92
N ALA A 152 -13.14 20.92 -10.92
CA ALA A 152 -14.39 20.65 -11.64
C ALA A 152 -14.14 20.64 -13.17
#